data_11d51e96ad6a593075b79195133065cc
#
_entry.id   11d51e96ad6a593075b79195133065cc
#
_cell.length_a   1.000
_cell.length_b   1.000
_cell.length_c   1.000
_cell.angle_alpha   90.00
_cell.angle_beta   90.00
_cell.angle_gamma   90.00
#
_symmetry.space_group_name_H-M   'P 1'
#
loop_
_entity.id
_entity.type
_entity.pdbx_description
1 polymer ?
#
loop_
_entity_poly.entity_id
_entity_poly.type
_entity_poly.pdbx_seq_one_letter_code
_entity_poly.pdbx_strand_id
1 'polypeptide(L)'
;MAAIELHGMTWDHSRGYPCMVAVSQRYEELHPHVKIHWEKRSLADFENQPVGELAKRYDMLVIDHPWTGFGAASGVLYPLEDLLPAEYLADQAAHSTGASYRSYTMNGHQLALPVDGATPIALYRENLIGTAEHPLPTTWQELIALAKTGEVVVAAAPLYTLLDFFMMCATIAGGEETLYQEKIAPDEVAREALERQRELLTL
;
A
#
# COMPACT_ATOMS: atom_id res chain seq x y z
N MET A 1 19.64 -30.95 -14.55
CA MET A 1 19.88 -29.51 -14.53
C MET A 1 20.52 -29.19 -13.19
N ALA A 2 21.40 -28.18 -13.11
CA ALA A 2 21.91 -27.70 -11.83
C ALA A 2 20.74 -27.22 -10.96
N ALA A 3 20.85 -27.39 -9.63
CA ALA A 3 19.88 -26.84 -8.70
C ALA A 3 20.00 -25.30 -8.71
N ILE A 4 18.87 -24.61 -8.68
CA ILE A 4 18.77 -23.16 -8.60
C ILE A 4 18.24 -22.84 -7.21
N GLU A 5 18.94 -22.00 -6.47
CA GLU A 5 18.49 -21.47 -5.19
C GLU A 5 18.21 -19.99 -5.34
N LEU A 6 17.01 -19.55 -4.95
CA LEU A 6 16.58 -18.17 -4.97
C LEU A 6 16.28 -17.71 -3.53
N HIS A 7 16.67 -16.49 -3.23
CA HIS A 7 16.47 -15.88 -1.92
C HIS A 7 15.53 -14.69 -2.04
N GLY A 8 14.46 -14.72 -1.26
CA GLY A 8 13.45 -13.67 -1.18
C GLY A 8 13.37 -13.03 0.20
N MET A 9 12.99 -11.76 0.23
CA MET A 9 12.73 -11.01 1.46
C MET A 9 11.29 -10.49 1.47
N THR A 10 10.59 -10.67 2.59
CA THR A 10 9.23 -10.18 2.81
C THR A 10 9.08 -9.64 4.24
N TRP A 11 7.87 -9.22 4.66
CA TRP A 11 7.64 -8.79 6.04
C TRP A 11 6.98 -9.89 6.89
N ASP A 12 7.22 -9.86 8.19
CA ASP A 12 6.71 -10.83 9.17
C ASP A 12 5.25 -10.53 9.50
N HIS A 13 4.37 -10.87 8.59
CA HIS A 13 2.93 -10.72 8.73
C HIS A 13 2.19 -11.87 8.04
N SER A 14 0.97 -12.17 8.50
CA SER A 14 0.13 -13.22 7.91
C SER A 14 -0.22 -12.98 6.44
N ARG A 15 -0.27 -11.73 5.99
CA ARG A 15 -0.50 -11.33 4.59
C ARG A 15 0.78 -11.35 3.74
N GLY A 16 1.95 -11.46 4.33
CA GLY A 16 3.26 -11.45 3.67
C GLY A 16 3.89 -12.83 3.64
N TYR A 17 4.58 -13.21 4.69
CA TYR A 17 5.41 -14.41 4.74
C TYR A 17 4.68 -15.72 4.38
N PRO A 18 3.52 -16.07 4.98
CA PRO A 18 2.86 -17.34 4.65
C PRO A 18 2.44 -17.44 3.18
N CYS A 19 2.01 -16.33 2.57
CA CYS A 19 1.60 -16.31 1.16
C CYS A 19 2.79 -16.62 0.25
N MET A 20 3.94 -15.99 0.51
CA MET A 20 5.17 -16.22 -0.27
C MET A 20 5.66 -17.65 -0.13
N VAL A 21 5.66 -18.20 1.08
CA VAL A 21 6.05 -19.59 1.34
C VAL A 21 5.12 -20.57 0.61
N ALA A 22 3.81 -20.37 0.71
CA ALA A 22 2.84 -21.26 0.07
C ALA A 22 2.96 -21.28 -1.46
N VAL A 23 3.13 -20.11 -2.08
CA VAL A 23 3.34 -20.01 -3.53
C VAL A 23 4.65 -20.66 -3.94
N SER A 24 5.71 -20.45 -3.17
CA SER A 24 7.02 -21.06 -3.45
C SER A 24 7.00 -22.57 -3.32
N GLN A 25 6.36 -23.13 -2.29
CA GLN A 25 6.17 -24.57 -2.16
C GLN A 25 5.48 -25.16 -3.39
N ARG A 26 4.41 -24.51 -3.86
CA ARG A 26 3.72 -24.97 -5.07
C ARG A 26 4.60 -24.87 -6.31
N TYR A 27 5.39 -23.80 -6.43
CA TYR A 27 6.33 -23.64 -7.54
C TYR A 27 7.41 -24.74 -7.53
N GLU A 28 7.98 -25.06 -6.38
CA GLU A 28 8.98 -26.11 -6.20
C GLU A 28 8.45 -27.51 -6.52
N GLU A 29 7.17 -27.80 -6.21
CA GLU A 29 6.52 -29.06 -6.61
C GLU A 29 6.50 -29.22 -8.14
N LEU A 30 6.25 -28.13 -8.87
CA LEU A 30 6.20 -28.12 -10.32
C LEU A 30 7.59 -28.04 -10.96
N HIS A 31 8.57 -27.48 -10.25
CA HIS A 31 9.94 -27.24 -10.68
C HIS A 31 10.95 -27.75 -9.65
N PRO A 32 11.13 -29.08 -9.48
CA PRO A 32 11.91 -29.65 -8.38
C PRO A 32 13.39 -29.28 -8.34
N HIS A 33 13.90 -28.71 -9.44
CA HIS A 33 15.28 -28.19 -9.53
C HIS A 33 15.44 -26.77 -9.00
N VAL A 34 14.35 -26.09 -8.62
CA VAL A 34 14.36 -24.74 -8.02
C VAL A 34 14.03 -24.84 -6.54
N LYS A 35 14.73 -24.07 -5.71
CA LYS A 35 14.46 -23.86 -4.29
C LYS A 35 14.34 -22.39 -4.00
N ILE A 36 13.33 -22.01 -3.21
CA ILE A 36 13.04 -20.60 -2.91
C ILE A 36 13.01 -20.42 -1.38
N HIS A 37 13.92 -19.63 -0.89
CA HIS A 37 14.09 -19.34 0.54
C HIS A 37 13.61 -17.94 0.86
N TRP A 38 12.59 -17.82 1.71
CA TRP A 38 12.07 -16.53 2.16
C TRP A 38 12.58 -16.19 3.55
N GLU A 39 13.23 -15.06 3.65
CA GLU A 39 13.50 -14.40 4.92
C GLU A 39 12.41 -13.36 5.19
N LYS A 40 12.18 -13.07 6.48
CA LYS A 40 11.18 -12.11 6.93
C LYS A 40 11.81 -11.07 7.84
N ARG A 41 11.30 -9.85 7.77
CA ARG A 41 11.72 -8.72 8.58
C ARG A 41 10.54 -8.11 9.32
N SER A 42 10.80 -7.36 10.39
CA SER A 42 9.75 -6.63 11.11
C SER A 42 9.05 -5.61 10.20
N LEU A 43 7.85 -5.16 10.57
CA LEU A 43 7.14 -4.13 9.82
C LEU A 43 7.96 -2.83 9.74
N ALA A 44 8.60 -2.44 10.85
CA ALA A 44 9.46 -1.26 10.89
C ALA A 44 10.65 -1.35 9.91
N ASP A 45 11.29 -2.53 9.82
CA ASP A 45 12.35 -2.76 8.84
C ASP A 45 11.81 -2.80 7.41
N PHE A 46 10.61 -3.35 7.22
CA PHE A 46 9.95 -3.39 5.91
C PHE A 46 9.72 -1.98 5.36
N GLU A 47 9.29 -1.05 6.20
CA GLU A 47 9.05 0.34 5.85
C GLU A 47 10.35 1.13 5.64
N ASN A 48 11.40 0.86 6.42
CA ASN A 48 12.55 1.75 6.54
C ASN A 48 13.85 1.23 5.92
N GLN A 49 14.00 -0.08 5.64
CA GLN A 49 15.25 -0.60 5.06
C GLN A 49 15.38 -0.23 3.58
N PRO A 50 16.51 0.36 3.17
CA PRO A 50 16.74 0.77 1.78
C PRO A 50 16.69 -0.43 0.82
N VAL A 51 15.84 -0.36 -0.19
CA VAL A 51 15.68 -1.41 -1.22
C VAL A 51 16.99 -1.68 -1.94
N GLY A 52 17.83 -0.66 -2.17
CA GLY A 52 19.13 -0.82 -2.80
C GLY A 52 20.12 -1.71 -2.02
N GLU A 53 20.02 -1.77 -0.69
CA GLU A 53 20.84 -2.69 0.12
C GLU A 53 20.26 -4.11 0.10
N LEU A 54 18.95 -4.24 0.05
CA LEU A 54 18.28 -5.53 -0.05
C LEU A 54 18.51 -6.18 -1.43
N ALA A 55 18.47 -5.40 -2.50
CA ALA A 55 18.71 -5.87 -3.87
C ALA A 55 20.11 -6.46 -4.10
N LYS A 56 21.08 -6.16 -3.22
CA LYS A 56 22.41 -6.78 -3.24
C LYS A 56 22.44 -8.20 -2.67
N ARG A 57 21.41 -8.58 -1.94
CA ARG A 57 21.38 -9.81 -1.14
C ARG A 57 20.29 -10.79 -1.55
N TYR A 58 19.23 -10.29 -2.16
CA TYR A 58 18.05 -11.07 -2.48
C TYR A 58 17.71 -10.98 -3.95
N ASP A 59 17.24 -12.09 -4.51
CA ASP A 59 16.77 -12.21 -5.89
C ASP A 59 15.35 -11.67 -6.05
N MET A 60 14.54 -11.76 -4.98
CA MET A 60 13.16 -11.32 -4.96
C MET A 60 12.88 -10.48 -3.70
N LEU A 61 12.14 -9.39 -3.87
CA LEU A 61 11.78 -8.50 -2.79
C LEU A 61 10.27 -8.25 -2.79
N VAL A 62 9.64 -8.41 -1.63
CA VAL A 62 8.38 -7.73 -1.36
C VAL A 62 8.74 -6.39 -0.74
N ILE A 63 8.34 -5.31 -1.38
CA ILE A 63 8.68 -3.93 -0.99
C ILE A 63 7.43 -3.16 -0.63
N ASP A 64 7.58 -2.17 0.25
CA ASP A 64 6.53 -1.19 0.48
C ASP A 64 6.45 -0.21 -0.71
N HIS A 65 5.23 0.20 -1.08
CA HIS A 65 4.97 1.01 -2.26
C HIS A 65 5.84 2.27 -2.39
N PRO A 66 6.12 3.06 -1.33
CA PRO A 66 6.95 4.26 -1.45
C PRO A 66 8.35 4.03 -2.01
N TRP A 67 8.87 2.80 -1.93
CA TRP A 67 10.18 2.45 -2.46
C TRP A 67 10.22 2.32 -3.98
N THR A 68 9.07 2.27 -4.66
CA THR A 68 9.01 2.12 -6.12
C THR A 68 9.70 3.28 -6.84
N GLY A 69 9.49 4.52 -6.39
CA GLY A 69 10.14 5.70 -6.97
C GLY A 69 11.67 5.66 -6.84
N PHE A 70 12.17 5.25 -5.67
CA PHE A 70 13.61 5.02 -5.48
C PHE A 70 14.13 3.92 -6.39
N GLY A 71 13.41 2.81 -6.48
CA GLY A 71 13.75 1.68 -7.36
C GLY A 71 13.88 2.10 -8.83
N ALA A 72 12.94 2.92 -9.30
CA ALA A 72 12.98 3.49 -10.65
C ALA A 72 14.18 4.41 -10.88
N ALA A 73 14.45 5.31 -9.93
CA ALA A 73 15.53 6.30 -10.06
C ALA A 73 16.93 5.66 -9.95
N SER A 74 17.08 4.62 -9.16
CA SER A 74 18.36 3.94 -8.92
C SER A 74 18.65 2.76 -9.84
N GLY A 75 17.65 2.28 -10.59
CA GLY A 75 17.78 1.13 -11.49
C GLY A 75 18.01 -0.21 -10.76
N VAL A 76 17.62 -0.31 -9.48
CA VAL A 76 17.80 -1.55 -8.68
C VAL A 76 16.66 -2.55 -8.86
N LEU A 77 15.55 -2.11 -9.47
CA LEU A 77 14.42 -2.98 -9.83
C LEU A 77 14.41 -3.20 -11.35
N TYR A 78 14.16 -4.43 -11.76
CA TYR A 78 14.06 -4.77 -13.17
C TYR A 78 12.69 -4.38 -13.74
N PRO A 79 12.62 -3.83 -14.97
CA PRO A 79 11.40 -3.74 -15.75
C PRO A 79 10.81 -5.14 -15.97
N LEU A 80 9.58 -5.35 -15.50
CA LEU A 80 8.95 -6.67 -15.56
C LEU A 80 8.51 -7.04 -16.99
N GLU A 81 8.29 -6.07 -17.86
CA GLU A 81 8.01 -6.29 -19.28
C GLU A 81 9.17 -6.96 -20.03
N ASP A 82 10.39 -6.85 -19.53
CA ASP A 82 11.55 -7.56 -20.09
C ASP A 82 11.63 -9.03 -19.65
N LEU A 83 10.89 -9.41 -18.60
CA LEU A 83 10.96 -10.72 -17.96
C LEU A 83 9.69 -11.54 -18.10
N LEU A 84 8.53 -10.87 -18.22
CA LEU A 84 7.21 -11.51 -18.18
C LEU A 84 6.46 -11.33 -19.51
N PRO A 85 5.64 -12.31 -19.91
CA PRO A 85 4.82 -12.20 -21.10
C PRO A 85 3.87 -10.97 -21.03
N ALA A 86 3.71 -10.25 -22.14
CA ALA A 86 2.84 -9.09 -22.21
C ALA A 86 1.37 -9.43 -21.87
N GLU A 87 0.90 -10.60 -22.26
CA GLU A 87 -0.44 -11.10 -21.92
C GLU A 87 -0.64 -11.29 -20.42
N TYR A 88 0.39 -11.76 -19.71
CA TYR A 88 0.36 -11.92 -18.26
C TYR A 88 0.28 -10.55 -17.57
N LEU A 89 1.09 -9.58 -18.01
CA LEU A 89 1.05 -8.23 -17.45
C LEU A 89 -0.29 -7.53 -17.72
N ALA A 90 -0.87 -7.74 -18.90
CA ALA A 90 -2.20 -7.22 -19.23
C ALA A 90 -3.30 -7.86 -18.35
N ASP A 91 -3.21 -9.16 -18.08
CA ASP A 91 -4.12 -9.86 -17.17
C ASP A 91 -4.01 -9.31 -15.75
N GLN A 92 -2.78 -9.13 -15.25
CA GLN A 92 -2.53 -8.52 -13.94
C GLN A 92 -3.09 -7.09 -13.85
N ALA A 93 -2.92 -6.28 -14.88
CA ALA A 93 -3.47 -4.93 -14.96
C ALA A 93 -5.00 -4.93 -14.91
N ALA A 94 -5.64 -5.85 -15.63
CA ALA A 94 -7.11 -5.93 -15.73
C ALA A 94 -7.77 -6.44 -14.44
N HIS A 95 -7.08 -7.27 -13.65
CA HIS A 95 -7.63 -7.94 -12.47
C HIS A 95 -7.09 -7.41 -11.13
N SER A 96 -6.21 -6.40 -11.15
CA SER A 96 -5.72 -5.75 -9.94
C SER A 96 -6.73 -4.75 -9.36
N THR A 97 -6.81 -4.68 -8.05
CA THR A 97 -7.76 -3.82 -7.34
C THR A 97 -7.37 -2.34 -7.46
N GLY A 98 -8.29 -1.52 -7.93
CA GLY A 98 -8.12 -0.07 -8.01
C GLY A 98 -6.90 0.33 -8.86
N ALA A 99 -6.06 1.21 -8.31
CA ALA A 99 -4.84 1.67 -8.97
C ALA A 99 -3.58 0.84 -8.60
N SER A 100 -3.72 -0.28 -7.88
CA SER A 100 -2.59 -1.00 -7.30
C SER A 100 -1.56 -1.47 -8.34
N TYR A 101 -1.99 -1.96 -9.51
CA TYR A 101 -1.05 -2.31 -10.59
C TYR A 101 -0.36 -1.06 -11.15
N ARG A 102 -1.14 -0.05 -11.50
CA ARG A 102 -0.65 1.19 -12.12
C ARG A 102 0.32 1.96 -11.22
N SER A 103 0.13 1.88 -9.90
CA SER A 103 0.97 2.59 -8.93
C SER A 103 2.42 2.09 -8.91
N TYR A 104 2.69 0.89 -9.41
CA TYR A 104 4.06 0.36 -9.60
C TYR A 104 4.62 0.60 -11.00
N THR A 105 3.94 1.36 -11.84
CA THR A 105 4.46 1.80 -13.14
C THR A 105 5.18 3.14 -12.98
N MET A 106 6.48 3.18 -13.20
CA MET A 106 7.31 4.38 -13.08
C MET A 106 8.15 4.56 -14.34
N ASN A 107 8.20 5.78 -14.87
CA ASN A 107 8.95 6.12 -16.08
C ASN A 107 8.63 5.23 -17.29
N GLY A 108 7.39 4.73 -17.38
CA GLY A 108 6.94 3.84 -18.45
C GLY A 108 7.26 2.35 -18.24
N HIS A 109 7.87 1.98 -17.10
CA HIS A 109 8.22 0.60 -16.74
C HIS A 109 7.39 0.08 -15.59
N GLN A 110 6.94 -1.18 -15.69
CA GLN A 110 6.30 -1.91 -14.59
C GLN A 110 7.38 -2.54 -13.72
N LEU A 111 7.59 -1.99 -12.52
CA LEU A 111 8.71 -2.38 -11.64
C LEU A 111 8.35 -3.40 -10.56
N ALA A 112 7.07 -3.58 -10.28
CA ALA A 112 6.59 -4.59 -9.35
C ALA A 112 5.14 -4.98 -9.66
N LEU A 113 4.68 -6.10 -9.08
CA LEU A 113 3.28 -6.52 -9.09
C LEU A 113 2.70 -6.37 -7.69
N PRO A 114 1.44 -5.94 -7.55
CA PRO A 114 0.80 -5.85 -6.25
C PRO A 114 0.56 -7.25 -5.67
N VAL A 115 0.97 -7.45 -4.43
CA VAL A 115 0.75 -8.70 -3.68
C VAL A 115 -0.17 -8.52 -2.49
N ASP A 116 -0.30 -7.27 -2.02
CA ASP A 116 -1.18 -6.87 -0.92
C ASP A 116 -1.61 -5.41 -1.12
N GLY A 117 -2.74 -5.04 -0.55
CA GLY A 117 -3.24 -3.67 -0.55
C GLY A 117 -3.82 -3.32 0.81
N ALA A 118 -3.46 -2.15 1.33
CA ALA A 118 -4.02 -1.60 2.55
C ALA A 118 -4.51 -0.18 2.31
N THR A 119 -5.62 0.16 2.94
CA THR A 119 -6.18 1.50 2.93
C THR A 119 -6.80 1.80 4.29
N PRO A 120 -6.72 3.03 4.79
CA PRO A 120 -7.51 3.44 5.92
C PRO A 120 -9.01 3.25 5.63
N ILE A 121 -9.73 2.70 6.58
CA ILE A 121 -11.18 2.49 6.50
C ILE A 121 -11.84 2.89 7.81
N ALA A 122 -13.10 3.28 7.75
CA ALA A 122 -13.93 3.44 8.93
C ALA A 122 -14.50 2.07 9.34
N LEU A 123 -14.29 1.70 10.60
CA LEU A 123 -14.91 0.52 11.22
C LEU A 123 -15.93 0.97 12.24
N TYR A 124 -17.02 0.26 12.35
CA TYR A 124 -18.06 0.55 13.31
C TYR A 124 -18.66 -0.73 13.92
N ARG A 125 -19.27 -0.57 15.06
CA ARG A 125 -19.96 -1.65 15.75
C ARG A 125 -21.45 -1.55 15.45
N GLU A 126 -21.99 -2.48 14.67
CA GLU A 126 -23.39 -2.50 14.22
C GLU A 126 -24.42 -2.47 15.38
N ASN A 127 -24.05 -2.99 16.56
CA ASN A 127 -24.90 -2.95 17.73
C ASN A 127 -24.92 -1.59 18.45
N LEU A 128 -24.11 -0.63 18.03
CA LEU A 128 -24.01 0.71 18.63
C LEU A 128 -24.38 1.82 17.63
N ILE A 129 -23.99 1.69 16.36
CA ILE A 129 -24.19 2.70 15.33
C ILE A 129 -24.53 2.02 14.00
N GLY A 130 -25.18 2.75 13.10
CA GLY A 130 -25.68 2.19 11.83
C GLY A 130 -27.14 1.73 11.92
N THR A 131 -27.81 2.04 13.02
CA THR A 131 -29.24 1.80 13.20
C THR A 131 -30.06 3.00 12.73
N ALA A 132 -31.39 2.85 12.68
CA ALA A 132 -32.29 3.96 12.35
C ALA A 132 -32.23 5.11 13.38
N GLU A 133 -31.92 4.80 14.65
CA GLU A 133 -31.80 5.77 15.73
C GLU A 133 -30.40 6.41 15.79
N HIS A 134 -29.37 5.67 15.38
CA HIS A 134 -27.98 6.10 15.34
C HIS A 134 -27.37 5.81 13.96
N PRO A 135 -27.69 6.61 12.93
CA PRO A 135 -27.17 6.40 11.57
C PRO A 135 -25.67 6.61 11.49
N LEU A 136 -25.03 5.93 10.53
CA LEU A 136 -23.62 6.18 10.22
C LEU A 136 -23.43 7.60 9.66
N PRO A 137 -22.37 8.31 10.06
CA PRO A 137 -22.04 9.60 9.47
C PRO A 137 -21.67 9.41 7.98
N THR A 138 -22.26 10.24 7.14
CA THR A 138 -22.01 10.28 5.70
C THR A 138 -21.34 11.56 5.25
N THR A 139 -21.32 12.56 6.15
CA THR A 139 -20.69 13.86 5.93
C THR A 139 -19.65 14.16 7.01
N TRP A 140 -18.74 15.10 6.72
CA TRP A 140 -17.76 15.55 7.70
C TRP A 140 -18.43 16.12 8.95
N GLN A 141 -19.48 16.92 8.78
CA GLN A 141 -20.21 17.54 9.88
C GLN A 141 -20.87 16.51 10.80
N GLU A 142 -21.43 15.44 10.23
CA GLU A 142 -22.00 14.33 11.01
C GLU A 142 -20.92 13.56 11.77
N LEU A 143 -19.74 13.33 11.14
CA LEU A 143 -18.60 12.72 11.81
C LEU A 143 -18.11 13.56 12.99
N ILE A 144 -17.97 14.85 12.82
CA ILE A 144 -17.57 15.77 13.90
C ILE A 144 -18.63 15.81 15.02
N ALA A 145 -19.91 15.79 14.66
CA ALA A 145 -20.98 15.72 15.66
C ALA A 145 -20.88 14.43 16.51
N LEU A 146 -20.62 13.29 15.86
CA LEU A 146 -20.40 12.03 16.54
C LEU A 146 -19.11 12.05 17.37
N ALA A 147 -18.02 12.64 16.86
CA ALA A 147 -16.75 12.72 17.59
C ALA A 147 -16.89 13.53 18.90
N LYS A 148 -17.73 14.57 18.92
CA LYS A 148 -18.04 15.35 20.14
C LYS A 148 -18.73 14.57 21.24
N THR A 149 -19.35 13.43 20.93
CA THR A 149 -19.94 12.53 21.94
C THR A 149 -18.90 11.56 22.53
N GLY A 150 -17.66 11.54 22.02
CA GLY A 150 -16.59 10.63 22.43
C GLY A 150 -16.72 9.22 21.83
N GLU A 151 -17.51 9.06 20.76
CA GLU A 151 -17.77 7.76 20.13
C GLU A 151 -16.89 7.48 18.90
N VAL A 152 -15.97 8.39 18.59
CA VAL A 152 -15.01 8.24 17.48
C VAL A 152 -13.60 8.04 18.01
N VAL A 153 -12.90 7.05 17.46
CA VAL A 153 -11.48 6.80 17.76
C VAL A 153 -10.68 6.94 16.47
N VAL A 154 -9.60 7.71 16.53
CA VAL A 154 -8.71 7.98 15.39
C VAL A 154 -7.31 7.50 15.71
N ALA A 155 -6.64 6.87 14.73
CA ALA A 155 -5.24 6.50 14.85
C ALA A 155 -4.36 7.73 14.58
N ALA A 156 -3.87 8.38 15.65
CA ALA A 156 -3.13 9.64 15.57
C ALA A 156 -1.59 9.49 15.52
N ALA A 157 -1.08 8.31 15.18
CA ALA A 157 0.36 8.15 14.96
C ALA A 157 0.78 8.86 13.65
N PRO A 158 2.02 9.38 13.55
CA PRO A 158 2.45 10.25 12.44
C PRO A 158 2.16 9.69 11.04
N LEU A 159 2.42 8.41 10.82
CA LEU A 159 2.17 7.76 9.52
C LEU A 159 0.67 7.76 9.18
N TYR A 160 -0.18 7.37 10.11
CA TYR A 160 -1.63 7.31 9.87
C TYR A 160 -2.23 8.70 9.68
N THR A 161 -1.76 9.68 10.45
CA THR A 161 -2.14 11.09 10.27
C THR A 161 -1.78 11.62 8.87
N LEU A 162 -0.62 11.21 8.34
CA LEU A 162 -0.20 11.56 6.98
C LEU A 162 -1.10 10.88 5.92
N LEU A 163 -1.43 9.61 6.11
CA LEU A 163 -2.33 8.88 5.18
C LEU A 163 -3.73 9.48 5.19
N ASP A 164 -4.25 9.83 6.37
CA ASP A 164 -5.54 10.52 6.51
C ASP A 164 -5.53 11.88 5.82
N PHE A 165 -4.43 12.64 5.93
CA PHE A 165 -4.25 13.89 5.20
C PHE A 165 -4.36 13.69 3.67
N PHE A 166 -3.70 12.69 3.12
CA PHE A 166 -3.79 12.39 1.68
C PHE A 166 -5.22 12.00 1.28
N MET A 167 -5.88 11.18 2.06
CA MET A 167 -7.28 10.80 1.80
C MET A 167 -8.21 12.02 1.86
N MET A 168 -8.03 12.90 2.83
CA MET A 168 -8.79 14.14 2.92
C MET A 168 -8.54 15.05 1.71
N CYS A 169 -7.28 15.20 1.29
CA CYS A 169 -6.96 15.96 0.08
C CYS A 169 -7.67 15.39 -1.15
N ALA A 170 -7.64 14.07 -1.35
CA ALA A 170 -8.31 13.42 -2.47
C ALA A 170 -9.85 13.61 -2.42
N THR A 171 -10.43 13.51 -1.24
CA THR A 171 -11.86 13.72 -1.02
C THR A 171 -12.28 15.16 -1.30
N ILE A 172 -11.54 16.15 -0.79
CA ILE A 172 -11.81 17.58 -0.98
C ILE A 172 -11.63 17.99 -2.44
N ALA A 173 -10.60 17.46 -3.11
CA ALA A 173 -10.33 17.72 -4.52
C ALA A 173 -11.32 17.03 -5.48
N GLY A 174 -12.15 16.10 -4.99
CA GLY A 174 -13.07 15.31 -5.80
C GLY A 174 -12.39 14.21 -6.61
N GLY A 175 -11.18 13.84 -6.25
CA GLY A 175 -10.36 12.82 -6.90
C GLY A 175 -8.87 13.13 -6.86
N GLU A 176 -8.05 12.28 -7.46
CA GLU A 176 -6.59 12.42 -7.43
C GLU A 176 -6.01 13.25 -8.61
N GLU A 177 -6.82 13.66 -9.56
CA GLU A 177 -6.35 14.28 -10.83
C GLU A 177 -5.55 15.58 -10.61
N THR A 178 -5.88 16.33 -9.56
CA THR A 178 -5.20 17.59 -9.22
C THR A 178 -4.11 17.42 -8.16
N LEU A 179 -3.93 16.20 -7.66
CA LEU A 179 -2.93 15.87 -6.64
C LEU A 179 -1.62 15.41 -7.28
N TYR A 180 -0.53 15.47 -6.50
CA TYR A 180 0.79 14.93 -6.87
C TYR A 180 1.39 15.53 -8.15
N GLN A 181 1.10 16.81 -8.42
CA GLN A 181 1.71 17.58 -9.50
C GLN A 181 3.03 18.21 -9.02
N GLU A 182 3.23 19.51 -9.17
CA GLU A 182 4.37 20.22 -8.56
C GLU A 182 4.31 20.23 -7.03
N LYS A 183 3.10 20.19 -6.47
CA LYS A 183 2.81 20.05 -5.05
C LYS A 183 2.00 18.79 -4.81
N ILE A 184 2.03 18.32 -3.57
CA ILE A 184 1.21 17.17 -3.13
C ILE A 184 -0.28 17.45 -3.33
N ALA A 185 -0.70 18.66 -3.01
CA ALA A 185 -2.06 19.15 -3.23
C ALA A 185 -2.04 20.67 -3.46
N PRO A 186 -3.07 21.25 -4.11
CA PRO A 186 -3.28 22.70 -4.12
C PRO A 186 -3.34 23.27 -2.70
N ASP A 187 -2.81 24.48 -2.50
CA ASP A 187 -2.67 25.06 -1.16
C ASP A 187 -4.00 25.19 -0.40
N GLU A 188 -5.10 25.47 -1.10
CA GLU A 188 -6.44 25.55 -0.52
C GLU A 188 -6.96 24.19 -0.08
N VAL A 189 -6.76 23.14 -0.89
CA VAL A 189 -7.12 21.75 -0.57
C VAL A 189 -6.31 21.26 0.64
N ALA A 190 -5.00 21.48 0.62
CA ALA A 190 -4.12 21.09 1.72
C ALA A 190 -4.49 21.80 3.03
N ARG A 191 -4.80 23.10 2.97
CA ARG A 191 -5.23 23.86 4.15
C ARG A 191 -6.53 23.33 4.72
N GLU A 192 -7.53 23.13 3.89
CA GLU A 192 -8.82 22.57 4.33
C GLU A 192 -8.64 21.17 4.94
N ALA A 193 -7.84 20.31 4.34
CA ALA A 193 -7.53 18.99 4.89
C ALA A 193 -6.89 19.07 6.28
N LEU A 194 -5.89 19.96 6.46
CA LEU A 194 -5.24 20.18 7.75
C LEU A 194 -6.20 20.78 8.80
N GLU A 195 -7.09 21.67 8.40
CA GLU A 195 -8.09 22.25 9.30
C GLU A 195 -9.08 21.21 9.79
N ARG A 196 -9.58 20.36 8.90
CA ARG A 196 -10.46 19.23 9.24
C ARG A 196 -9.76 18.23 10.15
N GLN A 197 -8.52 17.88 9.84
CA GLN A 197 -7.75 16.95 10.65
C GLN A 197 -7.49 17.52 12.05
N ARG A 198 -7.11 18.80 12.13
CA ARG A 198 -6.94 19.49 13.42
C ARG A 198 -8.25 19.52 14.22
N GLU A 199 -9.39 19.84 13.58
CA GLU A 199 -10.70 19.81 14.23
C GLU A 199 -10.97 18.45 14.87
N LEU A 200 -10.78 17.35 14.13
CA LEU A 200 -11.03 15.99 14.61
C LEU A 200 -10.08 15.58 15.74
N LEU A 201 -8.80 15.93 15.64
CA LEU A 201 -7.77 15.53 16.61
C LEU A 201 -7.78 16.35 17.91
N THR A 202 -8.53 17.45 17.97
CA THR A 202 -8.64 18.31 19.15
C THR A 202 -9.94 18.11 19.94
N LEU A 203 -10.80 17.22 19.51
CA LEU A 203 -12.02 16.80 20.22
C LEU A 203 -11.73 15.72 21.24
#